data_0c3c9908557ed39986f9c45f72d1fc1b
#
_entry.id   0c3c9908557ed39986f9c45f72d1fc1b
#
_cell.length_a   1.000
_cell.length_b   1.000
_cell.length_c   1.000
_cell.angle_alpha   90.00
_cell.angle_beta   90.00
_cell.angle_gamma   90.00
#
_symmetry.space_group_name_H-M   'P 1'
#
loop_
_entity.id
_entity.type
_entity.pdbx_description
1 polymer ?
#
loop_
_entity_poly.entity_id
_entity_poly.type
_entity_poly.pdbx_seq_one_letter_code
_entity_poly.pdbx_strand_id
1 'polypeptide(L)'
;MTIFDKTRELGEMIQNCEEMKAYKKAEAAQAQDEATQECMKEFNMQRLNLARDMQNGKISREDAVAKNNEAFEALCEKAPLVREYVDAKAKFDAVVNQVNTIINFYITGSTGDCTHDCSTCGGCH
;
A
#
# COMPACT_ATOMS: atom_id res chain seq x y z
N MET A 1 30.93 -4.92 -14.49
CA MET A 1 29.63 -4.91 -13.81
C MET A 1 28.61 -4.14 -14.66
N THR A 2 27.50 -4.79 -14.95
CA THR A 2 26.47 -4.23 -15.82
C THR A 2 25.39 -3.52 -15.00
N ILE A 3 24.52 -2.79 -15.71
CA ILE A 3 23.33 -2.18 -15.11
C ILE A 3 22.51 -3.26 -14.40
N PHE A 4 22.41 -4.41 -15.02
CA PHE A 4 21.60 -5.51 -14.46
C PHE A 4 22.23 -6.10 -13.21
N ASP A 5 23.56 -6.15 -13.14
CA ASP A 5 24.26 -6.59 -11.95
C ASP A 5 24.01 -5.64 -10.77
N LYS A 6 24.05 -4.33 -11.06
CA LYS A 6 23.75 -3.33 -10.03
C LYS A 6 22.29 -3.39 -9.59
N THR A 7 21.39 -3.69 -10.53
CA THR A 7 19.99 -3.86 -10.19
C THR A 7 19.78 -5.06 -9.25
N ARG A 8 20.50 -6.14 -9.50
CA ARG A 8 20.43 -7.32 -8.62
C ARG A 8 20.95 -6.99 -7.23
N GLU A 9 22.03 -6.25 -7.13
CA GLU A 9 22.54 -5.79 -5.83
C GLU A 9 21.50 -4.95 -5.09
N LEU A 10 20.86 -4.03 -5.83
CA LEU A 10 19.79 -3.20 -5.25
C LEU A 10 18.64 -4.07 -4.76
N GLY A 11 18.25 -5.06 -5.55
CA GLY A 11 17.19 -6.00 -5.17
C GLY A 11 17.51 -6.74 -3.89
N GLU A 12 18.77 -7.19 -3.75
CA GLU A 12 19.21 -7.87 -2.52
C GLU A 12 19.18 -6.93 -1.33
N MET A 13 19.56 -5.68 -1.50
CA MET A 13 19.49 -4.68 -0.43
C MET A 13 18.06 -4.43 0.01
N ILE A 14 17.13 -4.34 -0.95
CA ILE A 14 15.71 -4.16 -0.64
C ILE A 14 15.18 -5.38 0.10
N GLN A 15 15.54 -6.57 -0.37
CA GLN A 15 15.11 -7.82 0.25
C GLN A 15 15.57 -7.94 1.70
N ASN A 16 16.73 -7.36 2.03
CA ASN A 16 17.31 -7.45 3.35
C ASN A 16 17.11 -6.21 4.20
N CYS A 17 16.36 -5.21 3.73
CA CYS A 17 16.14 -4.01 4.52
C CYS A 17 15.16 -4.28 5.67
N GLU A 18 15.24 -3.45 6.69
CA GLU A 18 14.40 -3.61 7.89
C GLU A 18 12.92 -3.52 7.56
N GLU A 19 12.56 -2.63 6.64
CA GLU A 19 11.17 -2.45 6.24
C GLU A 19 10.59 -3.71 5.58
N MET A 20 11.38 -4.40 4.76
CA MET A 20 10.97 -5.65 4.14
C MET A 20 10.81 -6.75 5.19
N LYS A 21 11.73 -6.83 6.13
CA LYS A 21 11.66 -7.82 7.21
C LYS A 21 10.41 -7.61 8.06
N ALA A 22 10.13 -6.36 8.43
CA ALA A 22 8.95 -6.03 9.21
C ALA A 22 7.66 -6.36 8.44
N TYR A 23 7.64 -6.05 7.16
CA TYR A 23 6.50 -6.33 6.30
C TYR A 23 6.23 -7.83 6.23
N LYS A 24 7.25 -8.63 5.96
CA LYS A 24 7.09 -10.08 5.88
C LYS A 24 6.68 -10.70 7.21
N LYS A 25 7.22 -10.20 8.31
CA LYS A 25 6.85 -10.67 9.64
C LYS A 25 5.39 -10.39 9.94
N ALA A 26 4.94 -9.17 9.64
CA ALA A 26 3.55 -8.79 9.85
C ALA A 26 2.60 -9.58 8.96
N GLU A 27 2.99 -9.81 7.71
CA GLU A 27 2.20 -10.62 6.78
C GLU A 27 2.01 -12.03 7.30
N ALA A 28 3.10 -12.67 7.77
CA ALA A 28 3.03 -14.01 8.29
C ALA A 28 2.19 -14.08 9.57
N ALA A 29 2.33 -13.10 10.46
CA ALA A 29 1.56 -13.08 11.70
C ALA A 29 0.07 -12.95 11.41
N GLN A 30 -0.29 -12.10 10.48
CA GLN A 30 -1.68 -11.91 10.08
C GLN A 30 -2.25 -13.17 9.43
N ALA A 31 -1.47 -13.82 8.56
CA ALA A 31 -1.93 -14.99 7.84
C ALA A 31 -2.17 -16.21 8.75
N GLN A 32 -1.45 -16.27 9.87
CA GLN A 32 -1.53 -17.39 10.79
C GLN A 32 -2.58 -17.21 11.88
N ASP A 33 -3.13 -16.03 12.03
CA ASP A 33 -4.11 -15.77 13.08
C ASP A 33 -5.54 -15.94 12.56
N GLU A 34 -6.22 -16.99 13.00
CA GLU A 34 -7.55 -17.32 12.51
C GLU A 34 -8.56 -16.19 12.78
N ALA A 35 -8.52 -15.60 13.97
CA ALA A 35 -9.43 -14.52 14.30
C ALA A 35 -9.25 -13.32 13.36
N THR A 36 -8.01 -12.99 13.05
CA THR A 36 -7.71 -11.93 12.10
C THR A 36 -8.26 -12.27 10.72
N GLN A 37 -8.07 -13.50 10.27
CA GLN A 37 -8.56 -13.94 8.96
C GLN A 37 -10.09 -13.86 8.87
N GLU A 38 -10.80 -14.24 9.94
CA GLU A 38 -12.25 -14.12 9.97
C GLU A 38 -12.70 -12.68 9.88
N CYS A 39 -12.03 -11.78 10.62
CA CYS A 39 -12.35 -10.35 10.56
C CYS A 39 -12.09 -9.78 9.17
N MET A 40 -11.04 -10.24 8.51
CA MET A 40 -10.73 -9.81 7.15
C MET A 40 -11.76 -10.29 6.15
N LYS A 41 -12.27 -11.49 6.33
CA LYS A 41 -13.34 -12.02 5.47
C LYS A 41 -14.59 -11.15 5.59
N GLU A 42 -14.98 -10.80 6.82
CA GLU A 42 -16.12 -9.93 7.05
C GLU A 42 -15.92 -8.57 6.39
N PHE A 43 -14.71 -8.01 6.55
CA PHE A 43 -14.38 -6.72 5.93
C PHE A 43 -14.49 -6.80 4.41
N ASN A 44 -13.94 -7.87 3.81
CA ASN A 44 -14.00 -8.04 2.37
C ASN A 44 -15.45 -8.16 1.87
N MET A 45 -16.30 -8.85 2.62
CA MET A 45 -17.73 -8.94 2.27
C MET A 45 -18.39 -7.57 2.30
N GLN A 46 -18.10 -6.78 3.35
CA GLN A 46 -18.66 -5.44 3.45
C GLN A 46 -18.20 -4.57 2.29
N ARG A 47 -16.92 -4.68 1.95
CA ARG A 47 -16.35 -3.90 0.84
C ARG A 47 -17.00 -4.26 -0.49
N LEU A 48 -17.23 -5.56 -0.73
CA LEU A 48 -17.89 -6.01 -1.95
C LEU A 48 -19.34 -5.52 -2.00
N ASN A 49 -20.04 -5.55 -0.87
CA ASN A 49 -21.41 -5.06 -0.79
C ASN A 49 -21.48 -3.57 -1.07
N LEU A 50 -20.53 -2.79 -0.52
CA LEU A 50 -20.46 -1.36 -0.78
C LEU A 50 -20.21 -1.07 -2.27
N ALA A 51 -19.31 -1.83 -2.88
CA ALA A 51 -19.02 -1.67 -4.30
C ALA A 51 -20.25 -1.96 -5.15
N ARG A 52 -20.98 -3.01 -4.79
CA ARG A 52 -22.22 -3.37 -5.48
C ARG A 52 -23.28 -2.28 -5.33
N ASP A 53 -23.46 -1.78 -4.12
CA ASP A 53 -24.45 -0.73 -3.85
C ASP A 53 -24.08 0.54 -4.60
N MET A 54 -22.81 0.88 -4.67
CA MET A 54 -22.37 2.04 -5.43
C MET A 54 -22.64 1.84 -6.92
N GLN A 55 -22.36 0.66 -7.44
CA GLN A 55 -22.59 0.34 -8.84
C GLN A 55 -24.08 0.39 -9.20
N ASN A 56 -24.93 0.00 -8.26
CA ASN A 56 -26.38 0.00 -8.44
C ASN A 56 -27.04 1.36 -8.13
N GLY A 57 -26.24 2.37 -7.81
CA GLY A 57 -26.75 3.70 -7.53
C GLY A 57 -27.42 3.86 -6.18
N LYS A 58 -27.28 2.88 -5.27
CA LYS A 58 -27.90 2.94 -3.94
C LYS A 58 -27.14 3.84 -2.98
N ILE A 59 -25.86 4.09 -3.25
CA ILE A 59 -25.00 4.88 -2.38
C ILE A 59 -24.04 5.68 -3.25
N SER A 60 -23.71 6.90 -2.83
CA SER A 60 -22.75 7.72 -3.55
C SER A 60 -21.32 7.20 -3.31
N ARG A 61 -20.41 7.62 -4.18
CA ARG A 61 -19.01 7.25 -4.04
C ARG A 61 -18.44 7.77 -2.71
N GLU A 62 -18.76 9.01 -2.35
CA GLU A 62 -18.27 9.60 -1.10
C GLU A 62 -18.76 8.82 0.10
N ASP A 63 -20.04 8.45 0.10
CA ASP A 63 -20.58 7.67 1.21
C ASP A 63 -19.99 6.27 1.27
N ALA A 64 -19.77 5.67 0.10
CA ALA A 64 -19.13 4.34 0.04
C ALA A 64 -17.72 4.38 0.61
N VAL A 65 -16.94 5.40 0.26
CA VAL A 65 -15.59 5.57 0.78
C VAL A 65 -15.63 5.78 2.28
N ALA A 66 -16.55 6.62 2.78
CA ALA A 66 -16.67 6.88 4.20
C ALA A 66 -16.99 5.60 4.98
N LYS A 67 -17.94 4.82 4.48
CA LYS A 67 -18.32 3.55 5.12
C LYS A 67 -17.21 2.54 5.09
N ASN A 68 -16.47 2.48 3.99
CA ASN A 68 -15.32 1.59 3.88
C ASN A 68 -14.24 1.97 4.88
N ASN A 69 -13.99 3.26 5.06
CA ASN A 69 -13.01 3.74 6.04
C ASN A 69 -13.42 3.39 7.46
N GLU A 70 -14.70 3.55 7.77
CA GLU A 70 -15.24 3.17 9.10
C GLU A 70 -15.09 1.67 9.33
N ALA A 71 -15.39 0.86 8.31
CA ALA A 71 -15.26 -0.59 8.40
C ALA A 71 -13.80 -0.99 8.59
N PHE A 72 -12.89 -0.31 7.92
CA PHE A 72 -11.46 -0.58 8.05
C PHE A 72 -10.96 -0.24 9.46
N GLU A 73 -11.38 0.90 10.00
CA GLU A 73 -11.00 1.27 11.37
C GLU A 73 -11.53 0.25 12.39
N ALA A 74 -12.77 -0.20 12.21
CA ALA A 74 -13.34 -1.23 13.06
C ALA A 74 -12.56 -2.55 12.94
N LEU A 75 -12.14 -2.90 11.72
CA LEU A 75 -11.31 -4.07 11.48
C LEU A 75 -10.00 -3.99 12.25
N CYS A 76 -9.35 -2.84 12.18
CA CYS A 76 -8.07 -2.63 12.86
C CYS A 76 -8.20 -2.69 14.38
N GLU A 77 -9.35 -2.26 14.92
CA GLU A 77 -9.60 -2.37 16.35
C GLU A 77 -9.81 -3.81 16.78
N LYS A 78 -10.56 -4.57 15.98
CA LYS A 78 -10.82 -5.99 16.27
C LYS A 78 -9.61 -6.87 16.03
N ALA A 79 -8.81 -6.52 15.05
CA ALA A 79 -7.67 -7.32 14.63
C ALA A 79 -6.44 -6.42 14.48
N PRO A 80 -5.74 -6.12 15.58
CA PRO A 80 -4.57 -5.24 15.54
C PRO A 80 -3.47 -5.69 14.59
N LEU A 81 -3.38 -6.97 14.28
CA LEU A 81 -2.40 -7.48 13.33
C LEU A 81 -2.59 -6.91 11.93
N VAL A 82 -3.84 -6.54 11.58
CA VAL A 82 -4.11 -5.89 10.30
C VAL A 82 -3.46 -4.51 10.27
N ARG A 83 -3.58 -3.75 11.37
CA ARG A 83 -2.95 -2.44 11.47
C ARG A 83 -1.43 -2.55 11.35
N GLU A 84 -0.85 -3.51 12.04
CA GLU A 84 0.58 -3.73 11.97
C GLU A 84 1.03 -4.07 10.54
N TYR A 85 0.26 -4.89 9.86
CA TYR A 85 0.56 -5.25 8.47
C TYR A 85 0.47 -4.02 7.55
N VAL A 86 -0.60 -3.24 7.67
CA VAL A 86 -0.80 -2.06 6.83
C VAL A 86 0.31 -1.03 7.07
N ASP A 87 0.67 -0.81 8.33
CA ASP A 87 1.73 0.14 8.66
C ASP A 87 3.09 -0.32 8.13
N ALA A 88 3.39 -1.61 8.28
CA ALA A 88 4.65 -2.17 7.77
C ALA A 88 4.71 -2.10 6.25
N LYS A 89 3.59 -2.39 5.58
CA LYS A 89 3.48 -2.30 4.14
C LYS A 89 3.69 -0.86 3.66
N ALA A 90 3.09 0.09 4.35
CA ALA A 90 3.25 1.51 3.99
C ALA A 90 4.70 1.95 4.06
N LYS A 91 5.41 1.53 5.10
CA LYS A 91 6.83 1.86 5.25
C LYS A 91 7.67 1.22 4.16
N PHE A 92 7.39 -0.04 3.82
CA PHE A 92 8.10 -0.70 2.74
C PHE A 92 7.79 -0.03 1.40
N ASP A 93 6.53 0.29 1.13
CA ASP A 93 6.14 0.97 -0.10
C ASP A 93 6.84 2.33 -0.23
N ALA A 94 7.05 3.03 0.88
CA ALA A 94 7.78 4.30 0.88
C ALA A 94 9.23 4.10 0.41
N VAL A 95 9.87 3.02 0.84
CA VAL A 95 11.23 2.69 0.40
C VAL A 95 11.25 2.45 -1.12
N VAL A 96 10.32 1.65 -1.62
CA VAL A 96 10.24 1.33 -3.05
C VAL A 96 9.96 2.60 -3.86
N ASN A 97 9.06 3.43 -3.39
CA ASN A 97 8.72 4.69 -4.06
C ASN A 97 9.93 5.62 -4.12
N GLN A 98 10.71 5.69 -3.04
CA GLN A 98 11.91 6.50 -3.02
C GLN A 98 12.96 5.98 -3.99
N VAL A 99 13.14 4.65 -4.06
CA VAL A 99 14.04 4.04 -5.03
C VAL A 99 13.63 4.40 -6.45
N ASN A 100 12.34 4.29 -6.74
CA ASN A 100 11.83 4.62 -8.07
C ASN A 100 12.01 6.10 -8.40
N THR A 101 11.83 6.96 -7.42
CA THR A 101 12.05 8.40 -7.60
C THR A 101 13.50 8.70 -7.97
N ILE A 102 14.42 8.05 -7.28
CA ILE A 102 15.85 8.23 -7.55
C ILE A 102 16.17 7.76 -8.98
N ILE A 103 15.67 6.58 -9.36
CA ILE A 103 15.90 6.04 -10.70
C ILE A 103 15.34 7.00 -11.74
N ASN A 104 14.12 7.49 -11.55
CA ASN A 104 13.48 8.40 -12.48
C ASN A 104 14.25 9.72 -12.60
N PHE A 105 14.83 10.18 -11.51
CA PHE A 105 15.68 11.37 -11.55
C PHE A 105 16.81 11.20 -12.55
N TYR A 106 17.46 10.05 -12.54
CA TYR A 106 18.57 9.79 -13.46
C TYR A 106 18.13 9.56 -14.90
N ILE A 107 16.88 9.12 -15.09
CA ILE A 107 16.34 8.94 -16.44
C ILE A 107 15.91 10.26 -17.04
N THR A 108 15.20 11.09 -16.28
CA THR A 108 14.58 12.32 -16.79
C THR A 108 15.43 13.56 -16.57
N GLY A 109 16.37 13.49 -15.65
CA GLY A 109 17.18 14.65 -15.28
C GLY A 109 16.46 15.68 -14.44
N SER A 110 15.26 15.37 -13.95
CA SER A 110 14.49 16.30 -13.12
C SER A 110 14.42 15.82 -11.68
N THR A 111 14.21 16.75 -10.79
CA THR A 111 14.08 16.44 -9.39
C THR A 111 12.76 15.78 -9.12
N GLY A 112 12.32 14.98 -8.64
CA GLY A 112 11.02 14.37 -8.46
C GLY A 112 9.91 15.29 -8.01
N ASP A 113 10.14 16.57 -8.06
CA ASP A 113 9.15 17.52 -7.58
C ASP A 113 7.81 17.41 -8.28
N CYS A 114 7.85 17.10 -9.56
CA CYS A 114 6.63 16.96 -10.33
C CYS A 114 5.91 15.63 -10.10
N THR A 115 6.56 14.68 -9.45
CA THR A 115 6.00 13.33 -9.37
C THR A 115 5.02 13.15 -8.22
N HIS A 116 5.09 14.00 -7.22
CA HIS A 116 4.24 13.83 -6.05
C HIS A 116 2.91 14.55 -6.15
N ASP A 117 2.72 15.33 -7.18
CA ASP A 117 1.42 15.95 -7.45
C ASP A 117 1.22 16.10 -8.94
N CYS A 118 0.62 15.10 -9.55
CA CYS A 118 0.43 15.09 -10.99
C CYS A 118 -0.51 16.17 -11.49
N SER A 119 -1.42 16.62 -10.66
CA SER A 119 -2.32 17.69 -11.08
C SER A 119 -1.56 19.01 -11.19
N THR A 120 -0.60 19.21 -10.31
CA THR A 120 0.32 20.33 -10.40
C THR A 120 1.32 20.12 -11.53
N CYS A 121 1.76 18.89 -11.71
CA CYS A 121 2.69 18.55 -12.75
C CYS A 121 2.13 18.76 -14.16
N GLY A 122 0.84 18.94 -14.27
CA GLY A 122 0.24 19.33 -15.54
C GLY A 122 0.92 20.56 -16.13
N GLY A 123 1.48 21.40 -15.27
CA GLY A 123 2.25 22.54 -15.70
C GLY A 123 3.72 22.27 -15.93
N CYS A 124 4.18 21.08 -15.61
CA CYS A 124 5.59 20.74 -15.70
C CYS A 124 5.99 20.10 -17.02
N HIS A 125 5.08 19.98 -17.92
CA HIS A 125 5.32 19.31 -19.21
C HIS A 125 6.19 20.10 -20.14
#